data_4fa49e2f2c71b584012e8bb2b267d422
#
_entry.id   4fa49e2f2c71b584012e8bb2b267d422
#
_cell.length_a   1.000
_cell.length_b   1.000
_cell.length_c   1.000
_cell.angle_alpha   90.00
_cell.angle_beta   90.00
_cell.angle_gamma   90.00
#
_symmetry.space_group_name_H-M   'P 1'
#
loop_
_entity.id
_entity.type
_entity.pdbx_description
1 polymer ?
#
loop_
_entity_poly.entity_id
_entity_poly.type
_entity_poly.pdbx_seq_one_letter_code
_entity_poly.pdbx_strand_id
1 'polypeptide(L)'
;MTDNLQLNSEGKLKHFLTIEGLNKSLLTEILDIAESFIGMNDQQIKKVPLLRGKTIVNLFFENSTRTRTTFELAAKRLSADVLSMSISTSSTSKGESLLDTIRNLEAMFVDMFVVRHGISGAAHFIAQQTAPHISVINAGDGQHAHPTQAMLDIFTIRQIKKDFANLKVAIIGDILHYRVARSQIQALTTLGAAEIRVIAPKTLLPSHVESLGVNVSHNLTAGLKDIDVIIMLRLQKERMSSALLPSESEYFKCFGLTEDKLKIAKPDAIVMHPGPINRGVEIDSKVADGPQSVILKQVSNGIAIRMAIMAMAMQKQGVM
;
A
#
# COMPACT_ATOMS: atom_id res chain seq x y z
N MET A 1 -1.32 28.04 -5.14
CA MET A 1 -1.47 26.71 -4.49
C MET A 1 -1.93 25.79 -5.60
N THR A 2 -1.14 24.81 -5.99
CA THR A 2 -1.59 23.78 -6.94
C THR A 2 -2.70 23.00 -6.26
N ASP A 3 -3.92 23.03 -6.81
CA ASP A 3 -5.06 22.28 -6.30
C ASP A 3 -4.65 20.81 -6.16
N ASN A 4 -4.77 20.28 -4.93
CA ASN A 4 -4.48 18.87 -4.69
C ASN A 4 -5.61 18.02 -5.26
N LEU A 5 -5.38 17.39 -6.42
CA LEU A 5 -6.36 16.57 -7.14
C LEU A 5 -7.03 15.51 -6.21
N GLN A 6 -6.35 15.11 -5.13
CA GLN A 6 -6.85 14.10 -4.21
C GLN A 6 -7.98 14.61 -3.29
N LEU A 7 -8.14 15.94 -3.18
CA LEU A 7 -9.11 16.54 -2.28
C LEU A 7 -10.19 17.29 -3.07
N ASN A 8 -11.39 17.34 -2.51
CA ASN A 8 -12.46 18.19 -3.03
C ASN A 8 -12.33 19.63 -2.50
N SER A 9 -13.23 20.53 -2.90
CA SER A 9 -13.25 21.93 -2.47
C SER A 9 -13.40 22.12 -0.95
N GLU A 10 -13.91 21.13 -0.22
CA GLU A 10 -14.03 21.10 1.23
C GLU A 10 -12.79 20.52 1.94
N GLY A 11 -11.76 20.14 1.20
CA GLY A 11 -10.55 19.50 1.73
C GLY A 11 -10.74 18.01 2.12
N LYS A 12 -11.87 17.39 1.75
CA LYS A 12 -12.14 15.98 1.98
C LYS A 12 -11.58 15.10 0.86
N LEU A 13 -11.33 13.84 1.18
CA LEU A 13 -10.81 12.88 0.21
C LEU A 13 -11.77 12.66 -0.95
N LYS A 14 -11.28 12.84 -2.18
CA LYS A 14 -11.97 12.56 -3.44
C LYS A 14 -11.31 11.44 -4.21
N HIS A 15 -9.99 11.50 -4.35
CA HIS A 15 -9.18 10.45 -4.93
C HIS A 15 -8.11 10.02 -3.93
N PHE A 16 -7.67 8.77 -4.00
CA PHE A 16 -6.56 8.29 -3.17
C PHE A 16 -5.43 7.78 -4.06
N LEU A 17 -4.56 8.68 -4.50
CA LEU A 17 -3.57 8.43 -5.55
C LEU A 17 -2.17 8.17 -5.00
N THR A 18 -1.78 8.90 -3.97
CA THR A 18 -0.51 8.80 -3.27
C THR A 18 -0.67 9.25 -1.82
N ILE A 19 0.32 8.99 -0.97
CA ILE A 19 0.38 9.55 0.39
C ILE A 19 0.86 11.02 0.33
N GLU A 20 1.70 11.33 -0.65
CA GLU A 20 2.24 12.67 -0.84
C GLU A 20 1.13 13.72 -1.00
N GLY A 21 1.27 14.84 -0.30
CA GLY A 21 0.27 15.93 -0.30
C GLY A 21 -0.93 15.70 0.62
N LEU A 22 -1.00 14.58 1.36
CA LEU A 22 -1.99 14.35 2.40
C LEU A 22 -1.41 14.69 3.78
N ASN A 23 -2.24 15.28 4.63
CA ASN A 23 -1.82 15.70 5.97
C ASN A 23 -2.05 14.59 7.02
N LYS A 24 -1.45 14.77 8.20
CA LYS A 24 -1.56 13.84 9.35
C LYS A 24 -3.03 13.61 9.76
N SER A 25 -3.85 14.66 9.76
CA SER A 25 -5.26 14.57 10.17
C SER A 25 -6.04 13.61 9.27
N LEU A 26 -5.91 13.75 7.96
CA LEU A 26 -6.60 12.89 7.00
C LEU A 26 -6.11 11.43 7.06
N LEU A 27 -4.78 11.20 7.19
CA LEU A 27 -4.28 9.85 7.38
C LEU A 27 -4.80 9.22 8.68
N THR A 28 -4.87 10.00 9.76
CA THR A 28 -5.42 9.53 11.05
C THR A 28 -6.90 9.20 10.92
N GLU A 29 -7.69 10.04 10.24
CA GLU A 29 -9.12 9.80 9.97
C GLU A 29 -9.34 8.49 9.20
N ILE A 30 -8.52 8.21 8.17
CA ILE A 30 -8.58 6.92 7.45
C ILE A 30 -8.35 5.75 8.42
N LEU A 31 -7.36 5.87 9.32
CA LEU A 31 -7.07 4.82 10.29
C LEU A 31 -8.21 4.63 11.31
N ASP A 32 -8.84 5.72 11.77
CA ASP A 32 -9.94 5.69 12.74
C ASP A 32 -11.21 5.06 12.15
N ILE A 33 -11.54 5.42 10.92
CA ILE A 33 -12.64 4.80 10.17
C ILE A 33 -12.35 3.31 9.93
N ALA A 34 -11.12 2.94 9.60
CA ALA A 34 -10.75 1.54 9.43
C ALA A 34 -10.90 0.74 10.74
N GLU A 35 -10.58 1.34 11.89
CA GLU A 35 -10.77 0.72 13.20
C GLU A 35 -12.24 0.37 13.45
N SER A 36 -13.18 1.25 13.06
CA SER A 36 -14.62 0.98 13.20
C SER A 36 -15.10 -0.24 12.40
N PHE A 37 -14.38 -0.61 11.32
CA PHE A 37 -14.71 -1.79 10.50
C PHE A 37 -14.11 -3.10 11.02
N ILE A 38 -13.13 -3.06 11.95
CA ILE A 38 -12.50 -4.28 12.47
C ILE A 38 -13.50 -5.13 13.25
N GLY A 39 -14.29 -4.53 14.15
CA GLY A 39 -15.30 -5.23 14.97
C GLY A 39 -16.40 -5.92 14.16
N MET A 40 -16.55 -5.57 12.88
CA MET A 40 -17.53 -6.22 11.99
C MET A 40 -17.10 -7.60 11.49
N ASN A 41 -15.80 -7.95 11.58
CA ASN A 41 -15.31 -9.24 11.09
C ASN A 41 -15.86 -10.43 11.88
N ASP A 42 -16.23 -10.22 13.15
CA ASP A 42 -16.76 -11.22 14.05
C ASP A 42 -18.30 -11.28 14.06
N GLN A 43 -18.96 -10.39 13.32
CA GLN A 43 -20.42 -10.35 13.22
C GLN A 43 -20.94 -11.31 12.14
N GLN A 44 -22.18 -11.81 12.32
CA GLN A 44 -22.84 -12.64 11.31
C GLN A 44 -23.07 -11.90 9.98
N ILE A 45 -23.38 -10.59 10.05
CA ILE A 45 -23.56 -9.73 8.88
C ILE A 45 -22.33 -8.84 8.72
N LYS A 46 -21.50 -9.18 7.73
CA LYS A 46 -20.24 -8.46 7.41
C LYS A 46 -20.44 -7.35 6.36
N LYS A 47 -21.64 -6.77 6.26
CA LYS A 47 -21.97 -5.75 5.25
C LYS A 47 -22.57 -4.51 5.89
N VAL A 48 -22.17 -3.35 5.38
CA VAL A 48 -22.76 -2.04 5.70
C VAL A 48 -23.24 -1.36 4.43
N PRO A 49 -24.37 -0.65 4.43
CA PRO A 49 -24.98 -0.08 3.22
C PRO A 49 -24.38 1.28 2.79
N LEU A 50 -23.10 1.56 3.13
CA LEU A 50 -22.47 2.85 2.89
C LEU A 50 -22.33 3.20 1.40
N LEU A 51 -22.12 2.19 0.54
CA LEU A 51 -21.99 2.37 -0.92
C LEU A 51 -23.08 1.61 -1.69
N ARG A 52 -24.25 1.42 -1.10
CA ARG A 52 -25.38 0.78 -1.76
C ARG A 52 -25.81 1.58 -3.00
N GLY A 53 -25.95 0.89 -4.15
CA GLY A 53 -26.29 1.51 -5.43
C GLY A 53 -25.14 2.24 -6.10
N LYS A 54 -23.89 2.07 -5.61
CA LYS A 54 -22.68 2.56 -6.23
C LYS A 54 -21.97 1.46 -7.01
N THR A 55 -21.44 1.80 -8.19
CA THR A 55 -20.70 0.89 -9.06
C THR A 55 -19.22 1.16 -8.99
N ILE A 56 -18.43 0.15 -8.60
CA ILE A 56 -16.98 0.20 -8.49
C ILE A 56 -16.33 -0.72 -9.51
N VAL A 57 -15.40 -0.20 -10.30
CA VAL A 57 -14.68 -0.99 -11.30
C VAL A 57 -13.21 -1.14 -10.88
N ASN A 58 -12.78 -2.39 -10.67
CA ASN A 58 -11.39 -2.75 -10.47
C ASN A 58 -10.70 -2.92 -11.82
N LEU A 59 -9.87 -1.93 -12.22
CA LEU A 59 -9.09 -1.90 -13.44
C LEU A 59 -7.66 -2.38 -13.18
N PHE A 60 -7.37 -3.64 -13.45
CA PHE A 60 -6.07 -4.23 -13.20
C PHE A 60 -5.35 -4.54 -14.51
N PHE A 61 -4.33 -3.75 -14.81
CA PHE A 61 -3.42 -3.93 -15.96
C PHE A 61 -2.19 -4.78 -15.62
N GLU A 62 -1.95 -5.02 -14.31
CA GLU A 62 -0.95 -5.95 -13.79
C GLU A 62 -1.62 -7.05 -12.97
N ASN A 63 -1.07 -8.26 -13.03
CA ASN A 63 -1.56 -9.37 -12.20
C ASN A 63 -1.37 -9.06 -10.71
N SER A 64 -2.45 -9.19 -9.95
CA SER A 64 -2.41 -9.07 -8.48
C SER A 64 -3.64 -9.71 -7.84
N THR A 65 -3.53 -10.98 -7.48
CA THR A 65 -4.63 -11.73 -6.88
C THR A 65 -5.06 -11.12 -5.54
N ARG A 66 -4.12 -10.93 -4.60
CA ARG A 66 -4.45 -10.39 -3.26
C ARG A 66 -5.07 -9.01 -3.31
N THR A 67 -4.44 -8.06 -4.02
CA THR A 67 -4.92 -6.68 -4.06
C THR A 67 -6.32 -6.62 -4.68
N ARG A 68 -6.54 -7.30 -5.81
CA ARG A 68 -7.85 -7.37 -6.47
C ARG A 68 -8.91 -7.96 -5.56
N THR A 69 -8.64 -9.14 -4.98
CA THR A 69 -9.61 -9.82 -4.10
C THR A 69 -9.95 -9.00 -2.87
N THR A 70 -8.97 -8.32 -2.26
CA THR A 70 -9.23 -7.50 -1.07
C THR A 70 -10.00 -6.22 -1.38
N PHE A 71 -9.81 -5.59 -2.54
CA PHE A 71 -10.64 -4.48 -2.99
C PHE A 71 -12.07 -4.94 -3.33
N GLU A 72 -12.21 -6.08 -3.99
CA GLU A 72 -13.51 -6.66 -4.28
C GLU A 72 -14.28 -6.99 -3.00
N LEU A 73 -13.62 -7.59 -2.00
CA LEU A 73 -14.23 -7.87 -0.70
C LEU A 73 -14.61 -6.59 0.04
N ALA A 74 -13.74 -5.57 0.05
CA ALA A 74 -14.02 -4.29 0.68
C ALA A 74 -15.25 -3.61 0.08
N ALA A 75 -15.35 -3.52 -1.24
CA ALA A 75 -16.48 -2.94 -1.94
C ALA A 75 -17.79 -3.71 -1.68
N LYS A 76 -17.76 -5.05 -1.75
CA LYS A 76 -18.92 -5.91 -1.42
C LYS A 76 -19.39 -5.76 0.03
N ARG A 77 -18.44 -5.54 0.98
CA ARG A 77 -18.78 -5.28 2.39
C ARG A 77 -19.42 -3.90 2.59
N LEU A 78 -19.10 -2.93 1.74
CA LEU A 78 -19.75 -1.62 1.69
C LEU A 78 -21.09 -1.63 0.92
N SER A 79 -21.52 -2.81 0.44
CA SER A 79 -22.75 -3.02 -0.36
C SER A 79 -22.71 -2.36 -1.75
N ALA A 80 -21.53 -2.14 -2.32
CA ALA A 80 -21.38 -1.67 -3.69
C ALA A 80 -21.51 -2.82 -4.70
N ASP A 81 -21.91 -2.49 -5.93
CA ASP A 81 -21.78 -3.34 -7.09
C ASP A 81 -20.34 -3.29 -7.62
N VAL A 82 -19.74 -4.45 -7.86
CA VAL A 82 -18.31 -4.56 -8.19
C VAL A 82 -18.09 -5.29 -9.49
N LEU A 83 -17.37 -4.65 -10.40
CA LEU A 83 -16.87 -5.26 -11.63
C LEU A 83 -15.35 -5.36 -11.54
N SER A 84 -14.78 -6.55 -11.76
CA SER A 84 -13.33 -6.75 -11.78
C SER A 84 -12.87 -7.10 -13.19
N MET A 85 -12.09 -6.22 -13.80
CA MET A 85 -11.58 -6.37 -15.15
C MET A 85 -10.06 -6.57 -15.14
N SER A 86 -9.59 -7.60 -15.85
CA SER A 86 -8.17 -7.79 -16.15
C SER A 86 -7.96 -7.39 -17.62
N ILE A 87 -7.36 -6.20 -17.82
CA ILE A 87 -7.31 -5.58 -19.17
C ILE A 87 -6.14 -6.11 -20.00
N SER A 88 -5.17 -6.80 -19.39
CA SER A 88 -4.03 -7.40 -20.11
C SER A 88 -4.42 -8.38 -21.21
N THR A 89 -5.68 -8.81 -21.28
CA THR A 89 -6.15 -9.84 -22.19
C THR A 89 -7.34 -9.45 -23.09
N SER A 90 -8.00 -8.29 -22.89
CA SER A 90 -9.29 -8.07 -23.58
C SER A 90 -9.38 -6.90 -24.56
N SER A 91 -9.03 -5.68 -24.20
CA SER A 91 -9.30 -4.51 -25.05
C SER A 91 -8.07 -3.89 -25.70
N THR A 92 -6.91 -3.89 -25.02
CA THR A 92 -5.65 -3.40 -25.59
C THR A 92 -5.15 -4.25 -26.78
N SER A 93 -5.56 -5.51 -26.85
CA SER A 93 -5.31 -6.36 -28.02
C SER A 93 -6.03 -5.92 -29.29
N LYS A 94 -7.05 -5.05 -29.17
CA LYS A 94 -7.83 -4.48 -30.29
C LYS A 94 -7.47 -3.03 -30.63
N GLY A 95 -6.42 -2.46 -29.99
CA GLY A 95 -5.97 -1.09 -30.25
C GLY A 95 -6.76 0.00 -29.51
N GLU A 96 -7.62 -0.34 -28.54
CA GLU A 96 -8.34 0.63 -27.72
C GLU A 96 -7.38 1.35 -26.76
N SER A 97 -7.46 2.69 -26.70
CA SER A 97 -6.63 3.47 -25.79
C SER A 97 -7.15 3.37 -24.34
N LEU A 98 -6.27 3.64 -23.36
CA LEU A 98 -6.66 3.71 -21.95
C LEU A 98 -7.81 4.70 -21.74
N LEU A 99 -7.76 5.84 -22.42
CA LEU A 99 -8.78 6.90 -22.29
C LEU A 99 -10.13 6.44 -22.86
N ASP A 100 -10.14 5.74 -23.98
CA ASP A 100 -11.37 5.21 -24.55
C ASP A 100 -12.01 4.15 -23.65
N THR A 101 -11.19 3.27 -23.05
CA THR A 101 -11.65 2.30 -22.04
C THR A 101 -12.31 3.01 -20.85
N ILE A 102 -11.68 4.07 -20.32
CA ILE A 102 -12.24 4.84 -19.20
C ILE A 102 -13.57 5.49 -19.59
N ARG A 103 -13.64 6.16 -20.75
CA ARG A 103 -14.87 6.82 -21.23
C ARG A 103 -16.03 5.83 -21.46
N ASN A 104 -15.73 4.66 -22.02
CA ASN A 104 -16.73 3.61 -22.19
C ASN A 104 -17.32 3.15 -20.85
N LEU A 105 -16.45 2.99 -19.83
CA LEU A 105 -16.89 2.60 -18.49
C LEU A 105 -17.65 3.73 -17.78
N GLU A 106 -17.25 4.99 -17.96
CA GLU A 106 -18.00 6.15 -17.46
C GLU A 106 -19.42 6.20 -18.02
N ALA A 107 -19.58 5.90 -19.31
CA ALA A 107 -20.90 5.82 -19.96
C ALA A 107 -21.78 4.67 -19.39
N MET A 108 -21.19 3.72 -18.65
CA MET A 108 -21.89 2.66 -17.91
C MET A 108 -22.20 3.05 -16.46
N PHE A 109 -22.14 4.35 -16.11
CA PHE A 109 -22.46 4.89 -14.78
C PHE A 109 -21.57 4.37 -13.65
N VAL A 110 -20.27 4.28 -13.88
CA VAL A 110 -19.30 3.94 -12.83
C VAL A 110 -19.09 5.12 -11.88
N ASP A 111 -19.06 4.85 -10.59
CA ASP A 111 -18.83 5.85 -9.55
C ASP A 111 -17.35 5.87 -9.05
N MET A 112 -16.63 4.76 -9.17
CA MET A 112 -15.25 4.66 -8.70
C MET A 112 -14.41 3.71 -9.56
N PHE A 113 -13.19 4.12 -9.86
CA PHE A 113 -12.15 3.26 -10.42
C PHE A 113 -11.10 2.90 -9.36
N VAL A 114 -10.79 1.62 -9.24
CA VAL A 114 -9.63 1.11 -8.52
C VAL A 114 -8.58 0.68 -9.54
N VAL A 115 -7.51 1.42 -9.66
CA VAL A 115 -6.55 1.30 -10.75
C VAL A 115 -5.25 0.66 -10.29
N ARG A 116 -4.82 -0.41 -10.98
CA ARG A 116 -3.48 -0.97 -10.85
C ARG A 116 -2.82 -1.03 -12.22
N HIS A 117 -1.67 -0.35 -12.37
CA HIS A 117 -1.01 -0.18 -13.68
C HIS A 117 0.51 -0.33 -13.58
N GLY A 118 1.14 -0.81 -14.66
CA GLY A 118 2.60 -0.94 -14.76
C GLY A 118 3.33 0.38 -14.99
N ILE A 119 2.63 1.44 -15.41
CA ILE A 119 3.22 2.77 -15.66
C ILE A 119 2.98 3.67 -14.45
N SER A 120 4.05 4.34 -13.98
CA SER A 120 3.97 5.34 -12.93
C SER A 120 3.14 6.56 -13.37
N GLY A 121 2.26 7.06 -12.50
CA GLY A 121 1.38 8.18 -12.79
C GLY A 121 0.05 7.82 -13.47
N ALA A 122 -0.17 6.55 -13.87
CA ALA A 122 -1.39 6.15 -14.57
C ALA A 122 -2.68 6.43 -13.77
N ALA A 123 -2.67 6.23 -12.45
CA ALA A 123 -3.82 6.55 -11.60
C ALA A 123 -4.10 8.06 -11.55
N HIS A 124 -3.06 8.89 -11.53
CA HIS A 124 -3.18 10.35 -11.61
C HIS A 124 -3.76 10.79 -12.96
N PHE A 125 -3.23 10.24 -14.04
CA PHE A 125 -3.75 10.53 -15.38
C PHE A 125 -5.24 10.20 -15.50
N ILE A 126 -5.66 9.03 -15.01
CA ILE A 126 -7.07 8.65 -15.03
C ILE A 126 -7.91 9.63 -14.18
N ALA A 127 -7.45 10.00 -12.98
CA ALA A 127 -8.16 10.94 -12.13
C ALA A 127 -8.34 12.34 -12.74
N GLN A 128 -7.40 12.77 -13.58
CA GLN A 128 -7.49 14.04 -14.33
C GLN A 128 -8.47 13.97 -15.49
N GLN A 129 -8.72 12.79 -16.05
CA GLN A 129 -9.54 12.60 -17.25
C GLN A 129 -10.97 12.17 -16.92
N THR A 130 -11.23 11.69 -15.70
CA THR A 130 -12.56 11.22 -15.27
C THR A 130 -13.53 12.35 -14.95
N ALA A 131 -14.82 12.07 -15.12
CA ALA A 131 -15.87 13.03 -14.76
C ALA A 131 -15.82 13.41 -13.27
N PRO A 132 -16.25 14.64 -12.89
CA PRO A 132 -16.10 15.18 -11.54
C PRO A 132 -16.71 14.34 -10.42
N HIS A 133 -17.73 13.52 -10.70
CA HIS A 133 -18.39 12.66 -9.71
C HIS A 133 -17.66 11.34 -9.46
N ILE A 134 -16.67 10.99 -10.28
CA ILE A 134 -15.96 9.71 -10.20
C ILE A 134 -14.75 9.84 -9.29
N SER A 135 -14.58 8.88 -8.40
CA SER A 135 -13.42 8.74 -7.53
C SER A 135 -12.41 7.75 -8.11
N VAL A 136 -11.12 7.99 -7.90
CA VAL A 136 -10.04 7.08 -8.33
C VAL A 136 -9.18 6.67 -7.14
N ILE A 137 -8.96 5.36 -7.00
CA ILE A 137 -8.07 4.80 -5.97
C ILE A 137 -6.90 4.09 -6.65
N ASN A 138 -5.68 4.44 -6.27
CA ASN A 138 -4.46 3.81 -6.73
C ASN A 138 -4.20 2.49 -5.97
N ALA A 139 -4.32 1.37 -6.66
CA ALA A 139 -3.99 0.02 -6.18
C ALA A 139 -2.55 -0.40 -6.54
N GLY A 140 -1.71 0.56 -6.92
CA GLY A 140 -0.29 0.43 -7.27
C GLY A 140 0.01 0.78 -8.72
N ASP A 141 0.87 1.78 -8.93
CA ASP A 141 1.28 2.27 -10.26
C ASP A 141 2.81 2.24 -10.41
N GLY A 142 3.30 1.53 -11.42
CA GLY A 142 4.73 1.44 -11.76
C GLY A 142 5.64 1.15 -10.57
N GLN A 143 6.66 1.98 -10.42
CA GLN A 143 7.56 2.05 -9.25
C GLN A 143 7.23 3.25 -8.34
N HIS A 144 6.14 3.98 -8.62
CA HIS A 144 5.81 5.25 -7.99
C HIS A 144 5.13 5.08 -6.63
N ALA A 145 3.91 4.52 -6.56
CA ALA A 145 3.14 4.48 -5.32
C ALA A 145 2.25 3.23 -5.17
N HIS A 146 2.01 2.85 -3.93
CA HIS A 146 0.95 1.92 -3.54
C HIS A 146 0.36 2.38 -2.19
N PRO A 147 -0.39 3.50 -2.19
CA PRO A 147 -0.79 4.17 -0.96
C PRO A 147 -1.68 3.31 -0.07
N THR A 148 -2.57 2.49 -0.63
CA THR A 148 -3.44 1.61 0.18
C THR A 148 -2.68 0.48 0.86
N GLN A 149 -1.53 0.04 0.31
CA GLN A 149 -0.64 -0.91 0.97
C GLN A 149 0.09 -0.23 2.13
N ALA A 150 0.63 0.98 1.91
CA ALA A 150 1.25 1.72 3.00
C ALA A 150 0.26 1.95 4.15
N MET A 151 -0.96 2.36 3.88
CA MET A 151 -1.97 2.60 4.94
C MET A 151 -2.34 1.35 5.72
N LEU A 152 -2.46 0.17 5.07
CA LEU A 152 -2.73 -1.07 5.82
C LEU A 152 -1.53 -1.50 6.68
N ASP A 153 -0.31 -1.23 6.24
CA ASP A 153 0.90 -1.48 7.02
C ASP A 153 0.93 -0.56 8.24
N ILE A 154 0.70 0.73 8.04
CA ILE A 154 0.58 1.75 9.09
C ILE A 154 -0.53 1.40 10.09
N PHE A 155 -1.69 0.97 9.60
CA PHE A 155 -2.79 0.55 10.45
C PHE A 155 -2.42 -0.66 11.32
N THR A 156 -1.72 -1.63 10.76
CA THR A 156 -1.23 -2.80 11.50
C THR A 156 -0.23 -2.38 12.60
N ILE A 157 0.67 -1.44 12.29
CA ILE A 157 1.60 -0.87 13.28
C ILE A 157 0.80 -0.20 14.40
N ARG A 158 -0.16 0.68 14.08
CA ARG A 158 -0.97 1.40 15.07
C ARG A 158 -1.75 0.46 16.00
N GLN A 159 -2.30 -0.62 15.49
CA GLN A 159 -3.03 -1.59 16.31
C GLN A 159 -2.15 -2.25 17.39
N ILE A 160 -0.86 -2.39 17.14
CA ILE A 160 0.05 -3.10 18.04
C ILE A 160 0.88 -2.12 18.88
N LYS A 161 1.45 -1.11 18.25
CA LYS A 161 2.36 -0.15 18.88
C LYS A 161 1.68 1.13 19.38
N LYS A 162 0.42 1.36 18.99
CA LYS A 162 -0.47 2.47 19.41
C LYS A 162 -0.07 3.84 18.86
N ASP A 163 1.16 4.31 19.09
CA ASP A 163 1.67 5.62 18.69
C ASP A 163 2.87 5.47 17.74
N PHE A 164 3.13 6.51 16.95
CA PHE A 164 4.25 6.56 16.00
C PHE A 164 5.43 7.38 16.55
N ALA A 165 5.18 8.35 17.46
CA ALA A 165 6.15 9.36 17.86
C ALA A 165 7.48 8.82 18.39
N ASN A 166 7.47 7.62 18.99
CA ASN A 166 8.68 7.00 19.55
C ASN A 166 9.16 5.78 18.76
N LEU A 167 8.53 5.46 17.64
CA LEU A 167 8.84 4.26 16.88
C LEU A 167 10.07 4.45 15.98
N LYS A 168 10.94 3.45 16.01
CA LYS A 168 12.01 3.25 15.04
C LYS A 168 11.62 2.13 14.10
N VAL A 169 11.49 2.44 12.82
CA VAL A 169 11.02 1.53 11.79
C VAL A 169 12.14 1.22 10.81
N ALA A 170 12.45 -0.06 10.59
CA ALA A 170 13.38 -0.50 9.57
C ALA A 170 12.63 -1.05 8.35
N ILE A 171 12.92 -0.51 7.17
CA ILE A 171 12.45 -1.01 5.87
C ILE A 171 13.65 -1.66 5.18
N ILE A 172 13.56 -2.98 4.92
CA ILE A 172 14.71 -3.80 4.54
C ILE A 172 14.47 -4.49 3.21
N GLY A 173 15.38 -4.32 2.27
CA GLY A 173 15.37 -5.06 1.00
C GLY A 173 15.45 -4.19 -0.24
N ASP A 174 14.65 -4.49 -1.25
CA ASP A 174 14.66 -3.80 -2.54
C ASP A 174 13.89 -2.47 -2.48
N ILE A 175 14.55 -1.41 -2.00
CA ILE A 175 13.96 -0.07 -1.90
C ILE A 175 13.81 0.56 -3.29
N LEU A 176 14.75 0.27 -4.19
CA LEU A 176 14.81 0.87 -5.53
C LEU A 176 13.58 0.57 -6.38
N HIS A 177 13.15 -0.70 -6.42
CA HIS A 177 12.07 -1.15 -7.30
C HIS A 177 10.72 -1.27 -6.58
N TYR A 178 10.71 -1.13 -5.24
CA TYR A 178 9.51 -1.44 -4.45
C TYR A 178 8.69 -0.19 -4.14
N ARG A 179 7.66 0.09 -4.96
CA ARG A 179 6.77 1.25 -4.82
C ARG A 179 6.14 1.41 -3.43
N VAL A 180 5.99 0.29 -2.67
CA VAL A 180 5.43 0.33 -1.32
C VAL A 180 6.37 1.04 -0.36
N ALA A 181 7.70 0.86 -0.48
CA ALA A 181 8.68 1.49 0.40
C ALA A 181 8.53 3.02 0.40
N ARG A 182 8.42 3.64 -0.78
CA ARG A 182 8.22 5.09 -0.90
C ARG A 182 6.94 5.53 -0.19
N SER A 183 5.82 4.84 -0.43
CA SER A 183 4.55 5.17 0.22
C SER A 183 4.58 4.95 1.74
N GLN A 184 5.30 3.92 2.23
CA GLN A 184 5.50 3.69 3.66
C GLN A 184 6.33 4.78 4.31
N ILE A 185 7.44 5.19 3.68
CA ILE A 185 8.29 6.30 4.17
C ILE A 185 7.47 7.56 4.30
N GLN A 186 6.73 7.95 3.26
CA GLN A 186 5.87 9.14 3.29
C GLN A 186 4.83 9.08 4.41
N ALA A 187 4.14 7.94 4.59
CA ALA A 187 3.13 7.77 5.62
C ALA A 187 3.72 7.83 7.04
N LEU A 188 4.84 7.16 7.28
CA LEU A 188 5.54 7.17 8.57
C LEU A 188 6.05 8.57 8.92
N THR A 189 6.63 9.28 7.94
CA THR A 189 7.10 10.67 8.12
C THR A 189 5.92 11.60 8.44
N THR A 190 4.83 11.52 7.69
CA THR A 190 3.63 12.35 7.92
C THR A 190 3.01 12.09 9.29
N LEU A 191 3.01 10.85 9.77
CA LEU A 191 2.47 10.48 11.08
C LEU A 191 3.44 10.75 12.22
N GLY A 192 4.71 11.04 11.94
CA GLY A 192 5.70 11.47 12.91
C GLY A 192 6.47 10.33 13.58
N ALA A 193 6.82 9.28 12.82
CA ALA A 193 7.73 8.24 13.33
C ALA A 193 9.09 8.86 13.74
N ALA A 194 9.64 8.41 14.88
CA ALA A 194 10.87 8.97 15.44
C ALA A 194 12.09 8.71 14.53
N GLU A 195 12.14 7.54 13.92
CA GLU A 195 13.22 7.17 13.01
C GLU A 195 12.69 6.21 11.94
N ILE A 196 13.06 6.49 10.69
CA ILE A 196 12.84 5.56 9.57
C ILE A 196 14.22 5.18 9.05
N ARG A 197 14.53 3.89 9.10
CA ARG A 197 15.82 3.36 8.63
C ARG A 197 15.60 2.47 7.42
N VAL A 198 16.28 2.75 6.31
CA VAL A 198 16.32 1.86 5.15
C VAL A 198 17.60 1.03 5.16
N ILE A 199 17.47 -0.29 4.98
CA ILE A 199 18.58 -1.23 5.08
C ILE A 199 18.63 -2.05 3.81
N ALA A 200 19.67 -1.84 2.99
CA ALA A 200 19.81 -2.51 1.71
C ALA A 200 21.27 -2.49 1.19
N PRO A 201 21.65 -3.37 0.26
CA PRO A 201 22.85 -3.17 -0.53
C PRO A 201 22.74 -1.88 -1.36
N LYS A 202 23.87 -1.22 -1.63
CA LYS A 202 23.90 0.05 -2.39
C LYS A 202 23.19 -0.03 -3.74
N THR A 203 23.26 -1.19 -4.39
CA THR A 203 22.63 -1.44 -5.70
C THR A 203 21.10 -1.49 -5.66
N LEU A 204 20.49 -1.65 -4.50
CA LEU A 204 19.04 -1.70 -4.29
C LEU A 204 18.47 -0.45 -3.60
N LEU A 205 19.24 0.64 -3.57
CA LEU A 205 18.80 1.93 -3.07
C LEU A 205 18.66 2.94 -4.21
N PRO A 206 17.61 3.77 -4.21
CA PRO A 206 17.54 4.93 -5.11
C PRO A 206 18.65 5.93 -4.78
N SER A 207 19.15 6.63 -5.78
CA SER A 207 20.04 7.78 -5.56
C SER A 207 19.34 8.80 -4.66
N HIS A 208 20.10 9.36 -3.72
CA HIS A 208 19.60 10.40 -2.79
C HIS A 208 18.39 9.98 -1.94
N VAL A 209 18.29 8.70 -1.57
CA VAL A 209 17.19 8.18 -0.74
C VAL A 209 17.08 8.90 0.61
N GLU A 210 18.18 9.44 1.15
CA GLU A 210 18.26 10.24 2.37
C GLU A 210 17.39 11.51 2.30
N SER A 211 17.17 12.06 1.08
CA SER A 211 16.28 13.22 0.89
C SER A 211 14.82 12.94 1.28
N LEU A 212 14.44 11.66 1.44
CA LEU A 212 13.15 11.26 1.95
C LEU A 212 13.07 11.32 3.49
N GLY A 213 14.12 11.81 4.18
CA GLY A 213 14.17 11.89 5.63
C GLY A 213 14.46 10.57 6.33
N VAL A 214 15.15 9.65 5.67
CA VAL A 214 15.49 8.32 6.19
C VAL A 214 16.98 8.18 6.52
N ASN A 215 17.30 7.35 7.49
CA ASN A 215 18.66 6.90 7.79
C ASN A 215 19.00 5.66 6.96
N VAL A 216 20.16 5.65 6.32
CA VAL A 216 20.61 4.55 5.47
C VAL A 216 21.58 3.65 6.19
N SER A 217 21.39 2.34 6.09
CA SER A 217 22.36 1.32 6.54
C SER A 217 22.61 0.28 5.47
N HIS A 218 23.87 -0.10 5.28
CA HIS A 218 24.29 -1.19 4.40
C HIS A 218 24.63 -2.46 5.17
N ASN A 219 24.42 -2.45 6.49
CA ASN A 219 24.66 -3.58 7.37
C ASN A 219 23.40 -3.90 8.16
N LEU A 220 22.84 -5.10 7.96
CA LEU A 220 21.59 -5.51 8.59
C LEU A 220 21.71 -5.56 10.12
N THR A 221 22.80 -6.13 10.63
CA THR A 221 23.03 -6.27 12.08
C THR A 221 23.08 -4.91 12.78
N ALA A 222 23.86 -3.98 12.24
CA ALA A 222 23.92 -2.61 12.76
C ALA A 222 22.58 -1.88 12.60
N GLY A 223 21.91 -2.11 11.46
CA GLY A 223 20.63 -1.49 11.11
C GLY A 223 19.44 -1.94 11.96
N LEU A 224 19.48 -3.14 12.56
CA LEU A 224 18.38 -3.68 13.37
C LEU A 224 18.42 -3.21 14.84
N LYS A 225 19.51 -2.61 15.28
CA LYS A 225 19.64 -2.21 16.68
C LYS A 225 18.55 -1.20 17.09
N ASP A 226 17.87 -1.50 18.20
CA ASP A 226 16.79 -0.68 18.80
C ASP A 226 15.55 -0.46 17.90
N ILE A 227 15.32 -1.32 16.90
CA ILE A 227 14.17 -1.25 16.01
C ILE A 227 12.90 -1.83 16.66
N ASP A 228 11.78 -1.11 16.50
CA ASP A 228 10.45 -1.50 16.97
C ASP A 228 9.63 -2.24 15.91
N VAL A 229 9.85 -1.89 14.63
CA VAL A 229 9.09 -2.43 13.50
C VAL A 229 10.03 -2.77 12.37
N ILE A 230 9.98 -4.00 11.90
CA ILE A 230 10.77 -4.50 10.78
C ILE A 230 9.83 -4.77 9.62
N ILE A 231 10.03 -4.09 8.49
CA ILE A 231 9.28 -4.30 7.25
C ILE A 231 10.23 -4.91 6.23
N MET A 232 10.06 -6.20 5.96
CA MET A 232 10.84 -6.91 4.94
C MET A 232 10.21 -6.69 3.57
N LEU A 233 11.03 -6.40 2.57
CA LEU A 233 10.61 -6.23 1.18
C LEU A 233 11.13 -7.37 0.31
N ARG A 234 10.29 -7.87 -0.57
CA ARG A 234 10.65 -8.89 -1.56
C ARG A 234 11.62 -8.31 -2.59
N LEU A 235 12.57 -9.11 -3.05
CA LEU A 235 13.37 -8.77 -4.24
C LEU A 235 12.48 -8.78 -5.49
N GLN A 236 12.45 -7.65 -6.21
CA GLN A 236 11.61 -7.45 -7.42
C GLN A 236 12.39 -7.88 -8.68
N LYS A 237 12.80 -9.16 -8.77
CA LYS A 237 13.62 -9.68 -9.87
C LYS A 237 13.05 -9.38 -11.26
N GLU A 238 11.72 -9.43 -11.37
CA GLU A 238 10.99 -9.11 -12.60
C GLU A 238 11.12 -7.66 -13.05
N ARG A 239 11.65 -6.78 -12.20
CA ARG A 239 11.87 -5.35 -12.46
C ARG A 239 13.35 -4.99 -12.56
N MET A 240 14.24 -5.93 -12.29
CA MET A 240 15.68 -5.72 -12.39
C MET A 240 16.11 -5.89 -13.85
N SER A 241 16.64 -4.82 -14.45
CA SER A 241 17.14 -4.84 -15.83
C SER A 241 18.59 -5.33 -15.95
N SER A 242 19.28 -5.53 -14.81
CA SER A 242 20.69 -5.94 -14.73
C SER A 242 20.94 -6.79 -13.49
N ALA A 243 22.13 -7.42 -13.42
CA ALA A 243 22.56 -8.19 -12.25
C ALA A 243 22.95 -7.25 -11.10
N LEU A 244 21.96 -6.81 -10.31
CA LEU A 244 22.16 -5.92 -9.16
C LEU A 244 22.62 -6.67 -7.90
N LEU A 245 22.57 -7.99 -7.91
CA LEU A 245 22.93 -8.86 -6.79
C LEU A 245 23.78 -10.02 -7.30
N PRO A 246 24.79 -10.47 -6.53
CA PRO A 246 25.61 -11.63 -6.90
C PRO A 246 24.80 -12.92 -6.96
N SER A 247 24.01 -13.19 -5.91
CA SER A 247 23.10 -14.34 -5.81
C SER A 247 22.06 -14.13 -4.70
N GLU A 248 21.00 -14.93 -4.70
CA GLU A 248 20.02 -14.94 -3.60
C GLU A 248 20.61 -15.48 -2.29
N SER A 249 21.48 -16.47 -2.39
CA SER A 249 22.16 -17.04 -1.23
C SER A 249 23.04 -16.00 -0.53
N GLU A 250 23.79 -15.21 -1.28
CA GLU A 250 24.60 -14.12 -0.73
C GLU A 250 23.71 -13.00 -0.16
N TYR A 251 22.63 -12.66 -0.86
CA TYR A 251 21.65 -11.71 -0.34
C TYR A 251 21.05 -12.20 0.98
N PHE A 252 20.60 -13.46 1.07
CA PHE A 252 20.05 -14.03 2.30
C PHE A 252 21.06 -13.99 3.45
N LYS A 253 22.29 -14.36 3.18
CA LYS A 253 23.37 -14.33 4.17
C LYS A 253 23.56 -12.93 4.76
N CYS A 254 23.56 -11.89 3.91
CA CYS A 254 23.81 -10.51 4.33
C CYS A 254 22.56 -9.80 4.85
N PHE A 255 21.42 -9.92 4.16
CA PHE A 255 20.20 -9.13 4.37
C PHE A 255 18.95 -9.95 4.71
N GLY A 256 18.99 -11.28 4.60
CA GLY A 256 17.87 -12.14 5.03
C GLY A 256 17.65 -12.08 6.53
N LEU A 257 16.41 -11.91 6.97
CA LEU A 257 16.04 -11.87 8.38
C LEU A 257 15.90 -13.29 8.93
N THR A 258 16.83 -13.69 9.80
CA THR A 258 16.83 -14.95 10.53
C THR A 258 16.45 -14.73 12.01
N GLU A 259 16.15 -15.82 12.76
CA GLU A 259 15.84 -15.74 14.20
C GLU A 259 16.97 -15.04 14.99
N ASP A 260 18.25 -15.32 14.68
CA ASP A 260 19.37 -14.71 15.38
C ASP A 260 19.53 -13.22 15.06
N LYS A 261 19.28 -12.82 13.81
CA LYS A 261 19.27 -11.40 13.45
C LYS A 261 18.08 -10.66 14.06
N LEU A 262 16.91 -11.29 14.16
CA LEU A 262 15.73 -10.71 14.79
C LEU A 262 15.96 -10.37 16.27
N LYS A 263 16.75 -11.16 17.00
CA LYS A 263 17.12 -10.92 18.41
C LYS A 263 17.88 -9.61 18.64
N ILE A 264 18.44 -8.99 17.57
CA ILE A 264 19.17 -7.71 17.64
C ILE A 264 18.21 -6.53 17.78
N ALA A 265 17.00 -6.66 17.23
CA ALA A 265 15.94 -5.69 17.40
C ALA A 265 15.36 -5.74 18.83
N LYS A 266 14.44 -4.86 19.16
CA LYS A 266 13.77 -4.91 20.46
C LYS A 266 13.02 -6.24 20.66
N PRO A 267 12.92 -6.76 21.88
CA PRO A 267 12.24 -8.04 22.14
C PRO A 267 10.78 -8.07 21.69
N ASP A 268 10.11 -6.92 21.70
CA ASP A 268 8.73 -6.71 21.26
C ASP A 268 8.62 -6.19 19.83
N ALA A 269 9.72 -6.22 19.06
CA ALA A 269 9.70 -5.82 17.65
C ALA A 269 8.74 -6.70 16.85
N ILE A 270 7.98 -6.07 15.95
CA ILE A 270 7.09 -6.79 15.04
C ILE A 270 7.72 -6.95 13.65
N VAL A 271 7.42 -8.08 13.01
CA VAL A 271 7.91 -8.40 11.65
C VAL A 271 6.74 -8.34 10.67
N MET A 272 6.93 -7.55 9.63
CA MET A 272 5.95 -7.25 8.58
C MET A 272 6.50 -7.58 7.20
N HIS A 273 5.60 -7.86 6.26
CA HIS A 273 5.96 -8.08 4.86
C HIS A 273 4.74 -7.80 3.97
N PRO A 274 4.81 -6.90 2.97
CA PRO A 274 3.67 -6.61 2.10
C PRO A 274 3.31 -7.77 1.15
N GLY A 275 4.17 -8.79 1.07
CA GLY A 275 3.98 -10.00 0.28
C GLY A 275 4.05 -9.83 -1.25
N PRO A 276 4.16 -10.94 -2.00
CA PRO A 276 4.38 -12.30 -1.52
C PRO A 276 5.76 -12.48 -0.88
N ILE A 277 5.92 -13.48 -0.02
CA ILE A 277 7.18 -13.80 0.64
C ILE A 277 8.00 -14.76 -0.23
N ASN A 278 9.29 -14.50 -0.39
CA ASN A 278 10.27 -15.47 -0.89
C ASN A 278 11.04 -16.03 0.31
N ARG A 279 10.56 -17.16 0.84
CA ARG A 279 11.17 -17.82 1.99
C ARG A 279 12.60 -18.28 1.66
N GLY A 280 13.55 -17.99 2.55
CA GLY A 280 14.96 -18.28 2.34
C GLY A 280 15.69 -17.29 1.41
N VAL A 281 15.03 -16.18 1.04
CA VAL A 281 15.64 -15.08 0.27
C VAL A 281 15.70 -13.80 1.09
N GLU A 282 14.56 -13.20 1.44
CA GLU A 282 14.53 -12.01 2.29
C GLU A 282 14.19 -12.32 3.77
N ILE A 283 13.53 -13.45 4.03
CA ILE A 283 13.10 -13.85 5.37
C ILE A 283 13.12 -15.36 5.56
N ASP A 284 13.57 -15.82 6.72
CA ASP A 284 13.49 -17.24 7.13
C ASP A 284 12.04 -17.61 7.43
N SER A 285 11.66 -18.88 7.13
CA SER A 285 10.32 -19.40 7.41
C SER A 285 9.95 -19.33 8.89
N LYS A 286 10.89 -19.61 9.79
CA LYS A 286 10.66 -19.53 11.23
C LYS A 286 10.35 -18.11 11.71
N VAL A 287 10.94 -17.11 11.08
CA VAL A 287 10.64 -15.70 11.38
C VAL A 287 9.30 -15.29 10.77
N ALA A 288 9.04 -15.68 9.53
CA ALA A 288 7.78 -15.36 8.84
C ALA A 288 6.55 -15.95 9.54
N ASP A 289 6.69 -17.12 10.17
CA ASP A 289 5.63 -17.82 10.89
C ASP A 289 5.78 -17.72 12.43
N GLY A 290 6.78 -16.96 12.90
CA GLY A 290 7.11 -16.80 14.31
C GLY A 290 6.17 -15.85 15.06
N PRO A 291 6.29 -15.77 16.40
CA PRO A 291 5.36 -15.00 17.25
C PRO A 291 5.40 -13.49 17.05
N GLN A 292 6.51 -12.94 16.53
CA GLN A 292 6.66 -11.51 16.22
C GLN A 292 6.10 -11.16 14.83
N SER A 293 5.74 -12.16 14.01
CA SER A 293 5.19 -11.96 12.68
C SER A 293 3.74 -11.51 12.73
N VAL A 294 3.45 -10.40 12.06
CA VAL A 294 2.08 -9.87 11.92
C VAL A 294 1.63 -9.84 10.45
N ILE A 295 2.28 -10.64 9.60
CA ILE A 295 2.09 -10.66 8.15
C ILE A 295 0.64 -11.02 7.77
N LEU A 296 0.05 -12.02 8.41
CA LEU A 296 -1.34 -12.40 8.15
C LEU A 296 -2.33 -11.35 8.68
N LYS A 297 -1.99 -10.66 9.78
CA LYS A 297 -2.79 -9.55 10.29
C LYS A 297 -2.80 -8.37 9.29
N GLN A 298 -1.68 -8.08 8.61
CA GLN A 298 -1.65 -7.09 7.53
C GLN A 298 -2.69 -7.43 6.44
N VAL A 299 -2.80 -8.69 6.04
CA VAL A 299 -3.76 -9.12 5.00
C VAL A 299 -5.20 -8.83 5.44
N SER A 300 -5.56 -9.19 6.68
CA SER A 300 -6.90 -8.94 7.24
C SER A 300 -7.20 -7.45 7.35
N ASN A 301 -6.24 -6.67 7.85
CA ASN A 301 -6.34 -5.22 7.99
C ASN A 301 -6.50 -4.50 6.65
N GLY A 302 -5.99 -5.10 5.58
CA GLY A 302 -6.12 -4.57 4.22
C GLY A 302 -7.57 -4.40 3.76
N ILE A 303 -8.50 -5.19 4.27
CA ILE A 303 -9.91 -5.05 3.92
C ILE A 303 -10.49 -3.81 4.60
N ALA A 304 -10.27 -3.64 5.90
CA ALA A 304 -10.79 -2.50 6.67
C ALA A 304 -10.26 -1.15 6.14
N ILE A 305 -8.97 -1.06 5.84
CA ILE A 305 -8.37 0.15 5.25
C ILE A 305 -8.98 0.49 3.88
N ARG A 306 -9.18 -0.51 3.02
CA ARG A 306 -9.79 -0.29 1.71
C ARG A 306 -11.25 0.13 1.82
N MET A 307 -11.99 -0.44 2.80
CA MET A 307 -13.35 0.02 3.11
C MET A 307 -13.34 1.48 3.54
N ALA A 308 -12.46 1.89 4.46
CA ALA A 308 -12.35 3.27 4.93
C ALA A 308 -12.05 4.24 3.79
N ILE A 309 -11.04 3.96 2.97
CA ILE A 309 -10.65 4.81 1.84
C ILE A 309 -11.79 4.93 0.82
N MET A 310 -12.44 3.82 0.45
CA MET A 310 -13.57 3.82 -0.49
C MET A 310 -14.75 4.63 0.06
N ALA A 311 -15.10 4.43 1.33
CA ALA A 311 -16.21 5.15 1.97
C ALA A 311 -15.94 6.65 2.03
N MET A 312 -14.72 7.06 2.43
CA MET A 312 -14.33 8.47 2.48
C MET A 312 -14.32 9.14 1.10
N ALA A 313 -13.74 8.47 0.10
CA ALA A 313 -13.66 9.00 -1.27
C ALA A 313 -15.03 9.17 -1.95
N MET A 314 -16.07 8.52 -1.44
CA MET A 314 -17.43 8.57 -1.98
C MET A 314 -18.44 9.23 -1.01
N GLN A 315 -17.98 9.80 0.10
CA GLN A 315 -18.85 10.62 0.94
C GLN A 315 -19.46 11.76 0.09
N LYS A 316 -20.78 11.83 0.03
CA LYS A 316 -21.48 12.89 -0.68
C LYS A 316 -21.00 14.25 -0.14
N GLN A 317 -20.55 15.10 -1.05
CA GLN A 317 -20.56 16.54 -0.82
C GLN A 317 -21.96 16.89 -0.38
N GLY A 318 -22.10 17.52 0.78
CA GLY A 318 -23.39 17.80 1.37
C GLY A 318 -24.33 18.47 0.37
N VAL A 319 -25.38 17.78 0.00
CA VAL A 319 -26.61 18.41 -0.46
C VAL A 319 -27.31 18.81 0.83
N MET A 320 -27.14 20.07 1.25
CA MET A 320 -28.14 20.71 2.09
C MET A 320 -29.38 20.96 1.28
#